data_b6577a8b240e153380ac57cc96bd8a9e
#
_entry.id   b6577a8b240e153380ac57cc96bd8a9e
#
_cell.length_a   1.000
_cell.length_b   1.000
_cell.length_c   1.000
_cell.angle_alpha   90.00
_cell.angle_beta   90.00
_cell.angle_gamma   90.00
#
_symmetry.space_group_name_H-M   'P 1'
#
loop_
_entity.id
_entity.type
_entity.pdbx_description
1 polymer ?
#
loop_
_entity_poly.entity_id
_entity_poly.type
_entity_poly.pdbx_seq_one_letter_code
_entity_poly.pdbx_strand_id
1 'polypeptide(L)'
;PEQSYFFTLDNLHGSVLNTVWTGKTSGYPIKKTKPEIIGGEGKIVEQTVKNGFRKYKIQAKTSLQMVDYTFYFPGWRVYLDGQKIPIEYQNPSYRGVITYTVPQGNHDVRLAFEPTKERVIGMIISFVFFLATIIFLFFLRKFSHKK
;
A
#
# COMPACT_ATOMS: atom_id res chain seq x y z
N PRO A 1 -10.26 -12.64 -21.61
CA PRO A 1 -11.12 -13.35 -20.70
C PRO A 1 -11.08 -12.64 -19.34
N GLU A 2 -12.18 -11.97 -19.03
CA GLU A 2 -12.41 -11.38 -17.70
C GLU A 2 -12.43 -12.52 -16.70
N GLN A 3 -11.38 -12.62 -15.89
CA GLN A 3 -11.42 -13.45 -14.71
C GLN A 3 -12.32 -12.74 -13.70
N SER A 4 -13.55 -13.24 -13.57
CA SER A 4 -14.46 -12.83 -12.53
C SER A 4 -13.81 -13.11 -11.16
N TYR A 5 -13.48 -12.05 -10.45
CA TYR A 5 -12.89 -12.11 -9.12
C TYR A 5 -14.01 -12.38 -8.10
N PHE A 6 -14.39 -13.63 -7.94
CA PHE A 6 -15.29 -14.02 -6.87
C PHE A 6 -14.53 -14.20 -5.56
N PHE A 7 -15.03 -13.58 -4.52
CA PHE A 7 -14.73 -13.91 -3.14
C PHE A 7 -15.19 -15.35 -2.90
N THR A 8 -14.30 -16.31 -2.94
CA THR A 8 -14.60 -17.67 -2.50
C THR A 8 -14.36 -17.76 -1.00
N LEU A 9 -15.43 -17.97 -0.24
CA LEU A 9 -15.42 -18.18 1.21
C LEU A 9 -14.73 -19.49 1.65
N ASP A 10 -14.18 -20.27 0.72
CA ASP A 10 -13.60 -21.59 0.98
C ASP A 10 -12.28 -21.59 1.75
N ASN A 11 -11.74 -20.43 2.12
CA ASN A 11 -10.47 -20.32 2.84
C ASN A 11 -10.61 -19.72 4.25
N LEU A 12 -11.72 -19.98 4.93
CA LEU A 12 -11.93 -19.54 6.32
C LEU A 12 -11.05 -20.27 7.36
N HIS A 13 -10.26 -21.25 6.95
CA HIS A 13 -9.28 -21.92 7.81
C HIS A 13 -7.89 -21.28 7.65
N GLY A 14 -7.72 -20.08 8.17
CA GLY A 14 -6.46 -19.35 8.15
C GLY A 14 -6.50 -18.05 7.37
N SER A 15 -7.65 -17.46 7.30
CA SER A 15 -8.06 -16.14 6.82
C SER A 15 -6.94 -15.17 6.45
N VAL A 16 -6.47 -15.29 5.24
CA VAL A 16 -5.79 -14.21 4.59
C VAL A 16 -6.74 -13.65 3.55
N LEU A 17 -7.08 -12.38 3.71
CA LEU A 17 -7.80 -11.64 2.69
C LEU A 17 -6.94 -11.58 1.43
N ASN A 18 -7.25 -12.44 0.46
CA ASN A 18 -6.58 -12.44 -0.82
C ASN A 18 -6.94 -11.17 -1.58
N THR A 19 -5.95 -10.47 -2.10
CA THR A 19 -6.18 -9.39 -3.04
C THR A 19 -6.42 -9.97 -4.43
N VAL A 20 -7.05 -9.18 -5.32
CA VAL A 20 -7.24 -9.58 -6.74
C VAL A 20 -5.94 -9.94 -7.44
N TRP A 21 -4.80 -9.49 -6.94
CA TRP A 21 -3.48 -9.73 -7.51
C TRP A 21 -2.79 -10.99 -6.98
N THR A 22 -3.20 -11.52 -5.83
CA THR A 22 -2.56 -12.70 -5.23
C THR A 22 -2.93 -14.02 -5.89
N GLY A 23 -4.11 -14.10 -6.49
CA GLY A 23 -4.63 -15.38 -7.01
C GLY A 23 -4.92 -16.38 -5.89
N LYS A 24 -4.75 -17.68 -6.15
CA LYS A 24 -4.87 -18.73 -5.12
C LYS A 24 -3.63 -18.68 -4.22
N THR A 25 -3.83 -18.45 -2.93
CA THR A 25 -2.77 -18.22 -1.93
C THR A 25 -2.35 -19.45 -1.15
N SER A 26 -2.71 -20.64 -1.61
CA SER A 26 -2.22 -21.88 -0.98
C SER A 26 -0.70 -21.94 -1.08
N GLY A 27 0.00 -21.59 0.00
CA GLY A 27 1.46 -21.64 0.05
C GLY A 27 2.19 -20.31 0.31
N TYR A 28 1.49 -19.18 0.42
CA TYR A 28 2.15 -17.93 0.78
C TYR A 28 2.65 -17.95 2.22
N PRO A 29 3.95 -17.67 2.46
CA PRO A 29 4.50 -17.55 3.80
C PRO A 29 4.12 -16.21 4.45
N ILE A 30 2.81 -16.01 4.71
CA ILE A 30 2.24 -14.76 5.23
C ILE A 30 2.68 -14.45 6.68
N LYS A 31 3.37 -15.36 7.31
CA LYS A 31 3.90 -15.17 8.68
C LYS A 31 5.16 -14.31 8.74
N LYS A 32 5.73 -13.90 7.60
CA LYS A 32 6.92 -13.06 7.58
C LYS A 32 6.53 -11.59 7.63
N THR A 33 6.96 -10.91 8.67
CA THR A 33 6.72 -9.47 8.87
C THR A 33 7.92 -8.61 8.46
N LYS A 34 9.07 -9.27 8.20
CA LYS A 34 10.32 -8.61 7.84
C LYS A 34 10.53 -8.67 6.33
N PRO A 35 11.11 -7.62 5.73
CA PRO A 35 11.52 -7.65 4.33
C PRO A 35 12.65 -8.64 4.13
N GLU A 36 12.76 -9.19 2.93
CA GLU A 36 13.83 -10.11 2.56
C GLU A 36 14.48 -9.69 1.25
N ILE A 37 15.77 -10.03 1.12
CA ILE A 37 16.50 -9.97 -0.14
C ILE A 37 16.26 -11.30 -0.86
N ILE A 38 15.63 -11.25 -2.03
CA ILE A 38 15.30 -12.44 -2.85
C ILE A 38 16.25 -12.60 -4.04
N GLY A 39 17.09 -11.61 -4.31
CA GLY A 39 18.11 -11.64 -5.35
C GLY A 39 19.17 -10.58 -5.11
N GLY A 40 20.42 -10.90 -5.54
CA GLY A 40 21.58 -10.06 -5.30
C GLY A 40 22.26 -10.27 -3.95
N GLU A 41 23.32 -9.53 -3.70
CA GLU A 41 24.11 -9.57 -2.46
C GLU A 41 24.02 -8.25 -1.71
N GLY A 42 23.64 -8.31 -0.42
CA GLY A 42 23.51 -7.14 0.43
C GLY A 42 22.97 -7.48 1.81
N LYS A 43 22.71 -6.45 2.61
CA LYS A 43 22.11 -6.59 3.94
C LYS A 43 21.19 -5.43 4.28
N ILE A 44 20.20 -5.74 5.08
CA ILE A 44 19.34 -4.74 5.73
C ILE A 44 19.97 -4.39 7.07
N VAL A 45 20.39 -3.13 7.24
CA VAL A 45 21.13 -2.67 8.43
C VAL A 45 20.19 -2.22 9.53
N GLU A 46 19.17 -1.45 9.15
CA GLU A 46 18.16 -0.94 10.07
C GLU A 46 16.78 -1.13 9.47
N GLN A 47 15.81 -1.38 10.34
CA GLN A 47 14.41 -1.48 9.93
C GLN A 47 13.48 -0.85 10.96
N THR A 48 12.50 -0.11 10.48
CA THR A 48 11.37 0.38 11.25
C THR A 48 10.09 -0.04 10.56
N VAL A 49 9.23 -0.75 11.27
CA VAL A 49 7.93 -1.22 10.76
C VAL A 49 6.82 -0.66 11.64
N LYS A 50 5.92 0.12 11.04
CA LYS A 50 4.69 0.66 11.65
C LYS A 50 3.52 0.42 10.70
N ASN A 51 2.30 0.50 11.20
CA ASN A 51 1.11 0.39 10.37
C ASN A 51 1.13 1.44 9.25
N GLY A 52 1.08 0.99 7.99
CA GLY A 52 1.10 1.86 6.81
C GLY A 52 2.42 2.56 6.50
N PHE A 53 3.50 2.26 7.27
CA PHE A 53 4.80 2.89 7.07
C PHE A 53 5.93 1.91 7.41
N ARG A 54 6.94 1.86 6.56
CA ARG A 54 8.15 1.07 6.76
C ARG A 54 9.37 1.83 6.27
N LYS A 55 10.46 1.72 7.01
CA LYS A 55 11.75 2.31 6.62
C LYS A 55 12.85 1.30 6.80
N TYR A 56 13.74 1.21 5.81
CA TYR A 56 14.88 0.32 5.79
C TYR A 56 16.13 1.07 5.38
N LYS A 57 17.25 0.79 6.04
CA LYS A 57 18.58 1.14 5.54
C LYS A 57 19.19 -0.12 4.94
N ILE A 58 19.59 -0.05 3.70
CA ILE A 58 20.08 -1.18 2.90
C ILE A 58 21.48 -0.89 2.43
N GLN A 59 22.37 -1.87 2.62
CA GLN A 59 23.69 -1.88 2.00
C GLN A 59 23.69 -2.95 0.92
N ALA A 60 23.67 -2.52 -0.33
CA ALA A 60 23.64 -3.36 -1.52
C ALA A 60 25.02 -3.48 -2.12
N LYS A 61 25.59 -4.68 -2.17
CA LYS A 61 26.84 -4.95 -2.87
C LYS A 61 26.62 -5.08 -4.37
N THR A 62 25.45 -5.58 -4.77
CA THR A 62 24.99 -5.67 -6.14
C THR A 62 23.56 -5.11 -6.22
N SER A 63 22.96 -5.02 -7.41
CA SER A 63 21.53 -4.74 -7.51
C SER A 63 20.74 -5.81 -6.76
N LEU A 64 19.85 -5.38 -5.85
CA LEU A 64 19.02 -6.25 -5.03
C LEU A 64 17.60 -6.32 -5.54
N GLN A 65 17.02 -7.50 -5.49
CA GLN A 65 15.56 -7.66 -5.50
C GLN A 65 15.07 -7.85 -4.08
N MET A 66 14.12 -7.00 -3.68
CA MET A 66 13.55 -6.98 -2.34
C MET A 66 12.10 -7.44 -2.38
N VAL A 67 11.70 -8.18 -1.36
CA VAL A 67 10.28 -8.47 -1.08
C VAL A 67 9.92 -7.90 0.27
N ASP A 68 8.80 -7.19 0.32
CA ASP A 68 8.14 -6.80 1.55
C ASP A 68 6.81 -7.57 1.63
N TYR A 69 6.65 -8.43 2.63
CA TYR A 69 5.49 -9.31 2.79
C TYR A 69 4.21 -8.54 3.14
N THR A 70 3.95 -7.49 2.36
CA THR A 70 2.73 -6.69 2.40
C THR A 70 1.98 -6.90 1.10
N PHE A 71 0.70 -7.21 1.19
CA PHE A 71 -0.14 -7.25 0.00
C PHE A 71 -0.24 -5.88 -0.64
N TYR A 72 -0.03 -5.87 -1.95
CA TYR A 72 -0.18 -4.66 -2.73
C TYR A 72 -1.63 -4.18 -2.75
N PHE A 73 -1.82 -2.90 -2.46
CA PHE A 73 -3.05 -2.14 -2.73
C PHE A 73 -2.69 -0.81 -3.39
N PRO A 74 -3.55 -0.29 -4.26
CA PRO A 74 -3.36 1.05 -4.82
C PRO A 74 -3.31 2.08 -3.68
N GLY A 75 -2.17 2.70 -3.47
CA GLY A 75 -1.87 3.57 -2.33
C GLY A 75 -0.51 3.28 -1.74
N TRP A 76 -0.02 2.07 -1.84
CA TRP A 76 1.36 1.78 -1.48
C TRP A 76 2.33 2.46 -2.44
N ARG A 77 3.36 3.07 -1.87
CA ARG A 77 4.47 3.72 -2.58
C ARG A 77 5.78 3.27 -1.97
N VAL A 78 6.77 3.06 -2.83
CA VAL A 78 8.15 2.80 -2.43
C VAL A 78 8.99 3.98 -2.87
N TYR A 79 9.79 4.47 -1.95
CA TYR A 79 10.74 5.55 -2.17
C TYR A 79 12.15 5.04 -1.89
N LEU A 80 13.05 5.30 -2.79
CA LEU A 80 14.48 5.05 -2.67
C LEU A 80 15.18 6.40 -2.60
N ASP A 81 15.85 6.70 -1.50
CA ASP A 81 16.54 7.97 -1.25
C ASP A 81 15.63 9.20 -1.52
N GLY A 82 14.34 9.05 -1.18
CA GLY A 82 13.32 10.08 -1.38
C GLY A 82 12.67 10.09 -2.77
N GLN A 83 13.20 9.37 -3.75
CA GLN A 83 12.61 9.25 -5.08
C GLN A 83 11.67 8.06 -5.18
N LYS A 84 10.49 8.27 -5.76
CA LYS A 84 9.51 7.21 -5.96
C LYS A 84 10.00 6.23 -7.02
N ILE A 85 10.01 4.94 -6.67
CA ILE A 85 10.35 3.84 -7.57
C ILE A 85 9.12 2.95 -7.86
N PRO A 86 9.14 2.22 -8.98
CA PRO A 86 8.05 1.29 -9.31
C PRO A 86 7.96 0.15 -8.30
N ILE A 87 6.73 -0.29 -8.04
CA ILE A 87 6.43 -1.52 -7.30
C ILE A 87 6.09 -2.58 -8.33
N GLU A 88 6.73 -3.73 -8.21
CA GLU A 88 6.29 -4.93 -8.89
C GLU A 88 5.47 -5.78 -7.90
N TYR A 89 4.27 -6.17 -8.29
CA TYR A 89 3.34 -6.99 -7.50
C TYR A 89 2.84 -8.22 -8.27
N GLN A 90 3.35 -8.44 -9.49
CA GLN A 90 2.99 -9.58 -10.33
C GLN A 90 4.15 -10.57 -10.50
N ASN A 91 5.20 -10.46 -9.70
CA ASN A 91 6.30 -11.40 -9.69
C ASN A 91 5.75 -12.84 -9.51
N PRO A 92 6.07 -13.80 -10.37
CA PRO A 92 5.49 -15.14 -10.32
C PRO A 92 5.63 -15.86 -8.97
N SER A 93 6.77 -15.65 -8.29
CA SER A 93 7.08 -16.27 -7.00
C SER A 93 6.49 -15.49 -5.80
N TYR A 94 6.13 -14.21 -6.00
CA TYR A 94 5.66 -13.29 -4.95
C TYR A 94 4.42 -12.51 -5.40
N ARG A 95 3.51 -13.20 -6.10
CA ARG A 95 2.35 -12.58 -6.72
C ARG A 95 1.44 -11.89 -5.71
N GLY A 96 1.14 -10.62 -5.95
CA GLY A 96 0.31 -9.80 -5.07
C GLY A 96 1.04 -9.20 -3.86
N VAL A 97 2.32 -9.51 -3.69
CA VAL A 97 3.19 -8.96 -2.64
C VAL A 97 4.07 -7.87 -3.22
N ILE A 98 4.42 -6.88 -2.40
CA ILE A 98 5.25 -5.76 -2.84
C ILE A 98 6.69 -6.24 -3.06
N THR A 99 7.16 -6.14 -4.31
CA THR A 99 8.56 -6.34 -4.66
C THR A 99 9.09 -5.07 -5.37
N TYR A 100 10.39 -4.82 -5.23
CA TYR A 100 11.07 -3.67 -5.82
C TYR A 100 12.56 -3.91 -5.94
N THR A 101 13.23 -3.16 -6.80
CA THR A 101 14.67 -3.24 -7.02
C THR A 101 15.40 -2.10 -6.32
N VAL A 102 16.52 -2.43 -5.68
CA VAL A 102 17.44 -1.47 -5.06
C VAL A 102 18.79 -1.59 -5.79
N PRO A 103 19.33 -0.52 -6.38
CA PRO A 103 20.63 -0.56 -7.04
C PRO A 103 21.77 -0.80 -6.06
N GLN A 104 22.98 -1.03 -6.57
CA GLN A 104 24.18 -1.13 -5.76
C GLN A 104 24.44 0.19 -5.02
N GLY A 105 24.78 0.10 -3.72
CA GLY A 105 25.08 1.26 -2.86
C GLY A 105 24.46 1.16 -1.48
N ASN A 106 24.52 2.29 -0.77
CA ASN A 106 23.83 2.47 0.52
C ASN A 106 22.57 3.30 0.28
N HIS A 107 21.43 2.77 0.64
CA HIS A 107 20.15 3.35 0.31
C HIS A 107 19.19 3.40 1.52
N ASP A 108 18.43 4.49 1.59
CA ASP A 108 17.27 4.63 2.46
C ASP A 108 16.01 4.26 1.66
N VAL A 109 15.37 3.16 2.04
CA VAL A 109 14.10 2.71 1.44
C VAL A 109 12.95 3.04 2.39
N ARG A 110 11.90 3.66 1.84
CA ARG A 110 10.67 3.97 2.57
C ARG A 110 9.45 3.42 1.82
N LEU A 111 8.67 2.59 2.49
CA LEU A 111 7.35 2.19 2.03
C LEU A 111 6.31 2.96 2.83
N ALA A 112 5.36 3.59 2.13
CA ALA A 112 4.26 4.31 2.76
C ALA A 112 2.95 4.04 2.04
N PHE A 113 1.87 3.91 2.81
CA PHE A 113 0.53 3.86 2.28
C PHE A 113 -0.04 5.27 2.22
N GLU A 114 -0.21 5.78 1.01
CA GLU A 114 -0.68 7.14 0.74
C GLU A 114 -2.11 7.12 0.16
N PRO A 115 -2.89 8.16 0.42
CA PRO A 115 -4.21 8.26 -0.19
C PRO A 115 -4.11 8.32 -1.71
N THR A 116 -4.98 7.59 -2.39
CA THR A 116 -5.10 7.67 -3.85
C THR A 116 -5.72 9.00 -4.28
N LYS A 117 -5.53 9.37 -5.54
CA LYS A 117 -6.11 10.61 -6.09
C LYS A 117 -7.64 10.63 -5.94
N GLU A 118 -8.29 9.52 -6.18
CA GLU A 118 -9.73 9.34 -6.07
C GLU A 118 -10.22 9.58 -4.64
N ARG A 119 -9.49 9.07 -3.66
CA ARG A 119 -9.78 9.29 -2.23
C ARG A 119 -9.64 10.77 -1.86
N VAL A 120 -8.59 11.43 -2.32
CA VAL A 120 -8.39 12.87 -2.06
C VAL A 120 -9.52 13.69 -2.68
N ILE A 121 -9.89 13.42 -3.94
CA ILE A 121 -11.00 14.08 -4.62
C ILE A 121 -12.30 13.87 -3.84
N GLY A 122 -12.60 12.63 -3.46
CA GLY A 122 -13.80 12.32 -2.66
C GLY A 122 -13.85 13.08 -1.34
N MET A 123 -12.71 13.20 -0.64
CA MET A 123 -12.63 14.00 0.59
C MET A 123 -12.91 15.48 0.35
N ILE A 124 -12.36 16.05 -0.72
CA ILE A 124 -12.60 17.47 -1.09
C ILE A 124 -14.09 17.70 -1.39
N ILE A 125 -14.69 16.84 -2.21
CA ILE A 125 -16.13 16.92 -2.53
C ILE A 125 -16.97 16.87 -1.25
N SER A 126 -16.70 15.89 -0.38
CA SER A 126 -17.43 15.73 0.88
C SER A 126 -17.30 16.96 1.78
N PHE A 127 -16.11 17.55 1.84
CA PHE A 127 -15.85 18.76 2.63
C PHE A 127 -16.63 19.98 2.09
N VAL A 128 -16.66 20.16 0.77
CA VAL A 128 -17.42 21.23 0.11
C VAL A 128 -18.92 21.09 0.41
N PHE A 129 -19.49 19.90 0.25
CA PHE A 129 -20.91 19.67 0.57
C PHE A 129 -21.21 19.86 2.05
N PHE A 130 -20.31 19.47 2.93
CA PHE A 130 -20.45 19.70 4.37
C PHE A 130 -20.54 21.19 4.69
N LEU A 131 -19.63 22.00 4.13
CA LEU A 131 -19.68 23.47 4.32
C LEU A 131 -20.94 24.09 3.72
N ALA A 132 -21.35 23.67 2.52
CA ALA A 132 -22.57 24.15 1.90
C ALA A 132 -23.81 23.85 2.76
N THR A 133 -23.86 22.66 3.35
CA THR A 133 -24.95 22.27 4.27
C THR A 133 -25.00 23.17 5.51
N ILE A 134 -23.86 23.46 6.12
CA ILE A 134 -23.79 24.36 7.29
C ILE A 134 -24.28 25.75 6.92
N ILE A 135 -23.81 26.30 5.81
CA ILE A 135 -24.23 27.63 5.33
C ILE A 135 -25.75 27.64 5.07
N PHE A 136 -26.27 26.62 4.40
CA PHE A 136 -27.69 26.49 4.14
C PHE A 136 -28.53 26.45 5.42
N LEU A 137 -28.14 25.66 6.39
CA LEU A 137 -28.82 25.59 7.70
C LEU A 137 -28.79 26.93 8.43
N PHE A 138 -27.67 27.66 8.36
CA PHE A 138 -27.54 28.98 8.94
C PHE A 138 -28.52 29.98 8.29
N PHE A 139 -28.64 29.95 6.97
CA PHE A 139 -29.64 30.77 6.25
C PHE A 139 -31.08 30.42 6.64
N LEU A 140 -31.44 29.14 6.70
CA LEU A 140 -32.77 28.72 7.12
C LEU A 140 -33.12 29.23 8.52
N ARG A 141 -32.18 29.12 9.47
CA ARG A 141 -32.37 29.61 10.84
C ARG A 141 -32.58 31.12 10.90
N LYS A 142 -31.83 31.88 10.09
CA LYS A 142 -31.95 33.35 10.03
C LYS A 142 -33.33 33.79 9.48
N PHE A 143 -33.89 33.07 8.53
CA PHE A 143 -35.21 33.38 7.98
C PHE A 143 -36.36 32.94 8.87
N SER A 144 -36.18 31.87 9.67
CA SER A 144 -37.19 31.39 10.61
C SER A 144 -37.39 32.35 11.81
N HIS A 145 -36.37 33.11 12.20
CA HIS A 145 -36.49 34.10 13.30
C HIS A 145 -37.10 35.45 12.91
N LYS A 146 -37.50 35.64 11.64
CA LYS A 146 -38.12 36.88 11.17
C LYS A 146 -39.67 36.81 11.06
N LYS A 147 -40.25 35.71 11.51
CA LYS A 147 -41.71 35.58 11.71
C LYS A 147 -42.04 35.63 13.20
#